data_1b6e65cea67995d4bcb4f57f841a7603
#
_entry.id   1b6e65cea67995d4bcb4f57f841a7603
#
_cell.length_a   1.000
_cell.length_b   1.000
_cell.length_c   1.000
_cell.angle_alpha   90.00
_cell.angle_beta   90.00
_cell.angle_gamma   90.00
#
_symmetry.space_group_name_H-M   'P 1'
#
loop_
_entity.id
_entity.type
_entity.pdbx_description
1 polymer ?
#
loop_
_entity_poly.entity_id
_entity_poly.type
_entity_poly.pdbx_seq_one_letter_code
_entity_poly.pdbx_strand_id
1 'polypeptide(L)'
;MREIVESYFKHRSLVNHQLASYNDCIPVGDGKESRMENIVRNIRIGSDEPVEDDEGGLVKLDLLDKEIIVRLKNLRLGRPTIKEANGAEHNATPMECRLRKLTYFSPVYLDFKIFRDDLPPSPGSEMGFQEETSVHIGNLPIMVRSARCNLNPNHADENRRLSPETSTEDSERYTQLLRKYGEDPLDPGGYFIINGTERV
;
A
#
# COMPACT_ATOMS: atom_id res chain seq x y z
N MET A 1 -0.50 9.78 -38.92
CA MET A 1 0.18 8.92 -37.93
C MET A 1 0.74 9.77 -36.77
N ARG A 2 1.47 10.86 -37.03
CA ARG A 2 2.01 11.75 -35.98
C ARG A 2 0.94 12.34 -35.07
N GLU A 3 -0.17 12.83 -35.62
CA GLU A 3 -1.30 13.40 -34.87
C GLU A 3 -1.98 12.38 -33.95
N ILE A 4 -2.06 11.10 -34.36
CA ILE A 4 -2.62 10.02 -33.53
C ILE A 4 -1.69 9.75 -32.35
N VAL A 5 -0.39 9.70 -32.57
CA VAL A 5 0.62 9.50 -31.54
C VAL A 5 0.62 10.67 -30.54
N GLU A 6 0.59 11.89 -31.06
CA GLU A 6 0.52 13.11 -30.22
C GLU A 6 -0.77 13.15 -29.40
N SER A 7 -1.91 12.79 -29.99
CA SER A 7 -3.20 12.69 -29.28
C SER A 7 -3.19 11.60 -28.21
N TYR A 8 -2.58 10.46 -28.47
CA TYR A 8 -2.46 9.36 -27.50
C TYR A 8 -1.64 9.78 -26.29
N PHE A 9 -0.46 10.36 -26.50
CA PHE A 9 0.44 10.77 -25.42
C PHE A 9 0.01 12.06 -24.71
N LYS A 10 -0.89 12.85 -25.30
CA LYS A 10 -1.49 14.01 -24.63
C LYS A 10 -2.32 13.60 -23.39
N HIS A 11 -2.91 12.40 -23.41
CA HIS A 11 -3.79 11.91 -22.35
C HIS A 11 -3.23 10.69 -21.58
N ARG A 12 -2.09 10.12 -22.01
CA ARG A 12 -1.51 8.95 -21.37
C ARG A 12 0.01 9.06 -21.25
N SER A 13 0.52 8.97 -20.02
CA SER A 13 1.94 8.84 -19.77
C SER A 13 2.46 7.49 -20.30
N LEU A 14 3.71 7.45 -20.75
CA LEU A 14 4.42 6.23 -21.16
C LEU A 14 4.45 5.16 -20.05
N VAL A 15 4.48 5.59 -18.79
CA VAL A 15 4.56 4.70 -17.61
C VAL A 15 3.19 4.36 -17.01
N ASN A 16 2.10 4.79 -17.65
CA ASN A 16 0.76 4.62 -17.08
C ASN A 16 0.40 3.14 -16.83
N HIS A 17 0.87 2.24 -17.69
CA HIS A 17 0.64 0.80 -17.53
C HIS A 17 1.35 0.22 -16.30
N GLN A 18 2.56 0.72 -15.99
CA GLN A 18 3.31 0.32 -14.80
C GLN A 18 2.62 0.81 -13.53
N LEU A 19 2.24 2.10 -13.50
CA LEU A 19 1.51 2.70 -12.39
C LEU A 19 0.16 2.02 -12.15
N ALA A 20 -0.61 1.76 -13.21
CA ALA A 20 -1.88 1.08 -13.11
C ALA A 20 -1.74 -0.34 -12.57
N SER A 21 -0.80 -1.13 -13.10
CA SER A 21 -0.52 -2.48 -12.63
C SER A 21 -0.04 -2.53 -11.18
N TYR A 22 0.79 -1.58 -10.78
CA TYR A 22 1.26 -1.47 -9.40
C TYR A 22 0.12 -1.07 -8.45
N ASN A 23 -0.68 -0.07 -8.81
CA ASN A 23 -1.83 0.37 -8.02
C ASN A 23 -2.88 -0.74 -7.84
N ASP A 24 -3.08 -1.60 -8.84
CA ASP A 24 -3.97 -2.75 -8.79
C ASP A 24 -3.42 -3.87 -7.88
N CYS A 25 -2.10 -3.89 -7.67
CA CYS A 25 -1.45 -4.86 -6.80
C CYS A 25 -1.57 -4.50 -5.31
N ILE A 26 -1.44 -3.22 -4.96
CA ILE A 26 -1.31 -2.75 -3.58
C ILE A 26 -2.65 -2.32 -2.96
N PRO A 27 -2.83 -2.43 -1.62
CA PRO A 27 -4.01 -1.88 -0.95
C PRO A 27 -4.00 -0.35 -0.98
N VAL A 28 -4.91 0.23 -1.74
CA VAL A 28 -5.06 1.69 -1.88
C VAL A 28 -6.09 2.24 -0.90
N GLY A 29 -7.09 1.45 -0.52
CA GLY A 29 -8.16 1.85 0.39
C GLY A 29 -9.26 2.68 -0.31
N ASP A 30 -9.44 2.48 -1.61
CA ASP A 30 -10.46 3.13 -2.45
C ASP A 30 -11.76 2.31 -2.55
N GLY A 31 -11.88 1.25 -1.76
CA GLY A 31 -13.01 0.32 -1.76
C GLY A 31 -12.88 -0.81 -2.80
N LYS A 32 -11.81 -0.81 -3.59
CA LYS A 32 -11.45 -1.94 -4.47
C LYS A 32 -10.48 -2.85 -3.74
N GLU A 33 -10.73 -4.14 -3.86
CA GLU A 33 -9.83 -5.14 -3.35
C GLU A 33 -8.60 -5.27 -4.25
N SER A 34 -7.41 -5.13 -3.66
CA SER A 34 -6.14 -5.29 -4.36
C SER A 34 -5.78 -6.77 -4.55
N ARG A 35 -4.82 -7.06 -5.44
CA ARG A 35 -4.31 -8.43 -5.61
C ARG A 35 -3.67 -8.96 -4.33
N MET A 36 -2.98 -8.12 -3.57
CA MET A 36 -2.36 -8.54 -2.30
C MET A 36 -3.42 -8.89 -1.26
N GLU A 37 -4.51 -8.13 -1.16
CA GLU A 37 -5.64 -8.44 -0.27
C GLU A 37 -6.33 -9.74 -0.69
N ASN A 38 -6.54 -9.95 -1.98
CA ASN A 38 -7.07 -11.20 -2.53
C ASN A 38 -6.18 -12.41 -2.19
N ILE A 39 -4.86 -12.27 -2.29
CA ILE A 39 -3.94 -13.34 -1.90
C ILE A 39 -4.10 -13.68 -0.42
N VAL A 40 -4.11 -12.66 0.46
CA VAL A 40 -4.27 -12.86 1.90
C VAL A 40 -5.62 -13.52 2.23
N ARG A 41 -6.69 -13.08 1.59
CA ARG A 41 -8.04 -13.66 1.76
C ARG A 41 -8.10 -15.13 1.34
N ASN A 42 -7.37 -15.52 0.31
CA ASN A 42 -7.40 -16.87 -0.23
C ASN A 42 -6.35 -17.82 0.38
N ILE A 43 -5.57 -17.39 1.37
CA ILE A 43 -4.65 -18.26 2.08
C ILE A 43 -5.44 -19.33 2.85
N ARG A 44 -5.11 -20.60 2.62
CA ARG A 44 -5.63 -21.76 3.33
C ARG A 44 -4.49 -22.69 3.69
N ILE A 45 -4.32 -22.95 4.96
CA ILE A 45 -3.29 -23.86 5.48
C ILE A 45 -3.95 -24.74 6.54
N GLY A 46 -3.84 -26.05 6.39
CA GLY A 46 -4.36 -27.04 7.34
C GLY A 46 -5.89 -27.18 7.36
N SER A 47 -6.61 -26.68 6.36
CA SER A 47 -8.06 -26.84 6.24
C SER A 47 -8.47 -26.93 4.77
N ASP A 48 -9.31 -27.95 4.47
CA ASP A 48 -9.97 -28.14 3.17
C ASP A 48 -11.42 -27.59 3.16
N GLU A 49 -11.84 -26.90 4.22
CA GLU A 49 -13.20 -26.38 4.32
C GLU A 49 -13.43 -25.23 3.30
N PRO A 50 -14.58 -25.26 2.61
CA PRO A 50 -14.96 -24.18 1.73
C PRO A 50 -15.15 -22.89 2.55
N VAL A 51 -14.67 -21.78 2.00
CA VAL A 51 -14.77 -20.46 2.61
C VAL A 51 -16.17 -19.90 2.39
N GLU A 52 -16.81 -19.44 3.45
CA GLU A 52 -17.83 -18.41 3.32
C GLU A 52 -17.13 -17.09 2.97
N ASP A 53 -17.59 -16.39 1.95
CA ASP A 53 -16.92 -15.27 1.26
C ASP A 53 -16.43 -14.11 2.13
N ASP A 54 -16.79 -14.06 3.40
CA ASP A 54 -16.56 -12.92 4.30
C ASP A 54 -15.48 -13.17 5.39
N GLU A 55 -14.89 -14.35 5.47
CA GLU A 55 -14.10 -14.75 6.65
C GLU A 55 -12.59 -14.47 6.58
N GLY A 56 -12.03 -14.08 5.43
CA GLY A 56 -10.60 -13.83 5.25
C GLY A 56 -9.75 -15.11 5.15
N GLY A 57 -8.42 -14.98 5.23
CA GLY A 57 -7.49 -16.10 5.17
C GLY A 57 -7.53 -16.98 6.41
N LEU A 58 -7.36 -18.30 6.27
CA LEU A 58 -7.44 -19.28 7.35
C LEU A 58 -6.15 -20.10 7.45
N VAL A 59 -5.59 -20.15 8.65
CA VAL A 59 -4.44 -20.99 8.98
C VAL A 59 -4.80 -21.81 10.22
N LYS A 60 -4.91 -23.15 10.07
CA LYS A 60 -5.09 -24.09 11.17
C LYS A 60 -3.76 -24.74 11.53
N LEU A 61 -3.43 -24.74 12.79
CA LEU A 61 -2.20 -25.30 13.34
C LEU A 61 -2.58 -26.29 14.45
N ASP A 62 -2.24 -27.55 14.25
CA ASP A 62 -2.39 -28.60 15.27
C ASP A 62 -1.08 -28.73 16.06
N LEU A 63 -1.06 -28.27 17.28
CA LEU A 63 0.08 -28.31 18.18
C LEU A 63 -0.22 -29.16 19.41
N LEU A 64 0.31 -30.40 19.45
CA LEU A 64 0.32 -31.24 20.65
C LEU A 64 -0.99 -31.21 21.46
N ASP A 65 -2.09 -31.67 20.87
CA ASP A 65 -3.44 -31.68 21.44
C ASP A 65 -4.16 -30.34 21.59
N LYS A 66 -3.65 -29.27 20.93
CA LYS A 66 -4.33 -27.97 20.89
C LYS A 66 -4.52 -27.53 19.44
N GLU A 67 -5.73 -27.16 19.11
CA GLU A 67 -6.06 -26.53 17.83
C GLU A 67 -5.91 -25.00 17.97
N ILE A 68 -5.13 -24.41 17.06
CA ILE A 68 -4.99 -22.96 16.95
C ILE A 68 -5.46 -22.55 15.55
N ILE A 69 -6.46 -21.70 15.49
CA ILE A 69 -6.97 -21.15 14.24
C ILE A 69 -6.59 -19.67 14.17
N VAL A 70 -5.88 -19.30 13.11
CA VAL A 70 -5.54 -17.90 12.83
C VAL A 70 -6.35 -17.46 11.61
N ARG A 71 -7.20 -16.44 11.79
CA ARG A 71 -7.95 -15.79 10.71
C ARG A 71 -7.25 -14.50 10.32
N LEU A 72 -6.77 -14.44 9.08
CA LEU A 72 -6.17 -13.26 8.47
C LEU A 72 -7.29 -12.34 8.00
N LYS A 73 -7.24 -11.08 8.37
CA LYS A 73 -8.30 -10.10 8.09
C LYS A 73 -7.85 -9.10 7.01
N ASN A 74 -7.37 -7.96 7.44
CA ASN A 74 -7.09 -6.84 6.56
C ASN A 74 -5.60 -6.68 6.35
N LEU A 75 -5.21 -6.52 5.09
CA LEU A 75 -3.87 -6.08 4.74
C LEU A 75 -3.88 -4.55 4.59
N ARG A 76 -3.06 -3.87 5.36
CA ARG A 76 -2.96 -2.41 5.32
C ARG A 76 -1.57 -1.96 4.93
N LEU A 77 -1.51 -0.99 4.04
CA LEU A 77 -0.28 -0.33 3.64
C LEU A 77 -0.25 1.08 4.22
N GLY A 78 0.78 1.38 5.02
CA GLY A 78 1.01 2.70 5.57
C GLY A 78 1.39 3.73 4.51
N ARG A 79 1.81 4.92 4.93
CA ARG A 79 2.45 5.91 4.06
C ARG A 79 3.96 5.81 4.17
N PRO A 80 4.72 6.19 3.14
CA PRO A 80 6.16 6.31 3.24
C PRO A 80 6.54 7.37 4.30
N THR A 81 7.20 6.94 5.36
CA THR A 81 7.69 7.82 6.43
C THR A 81 9.14 7.51 6.75
N ILE A 82 9.84 8.52 7.25
CA ILE A 82 11.20 8.39 7.77
C ILE A 82 11.16 8.68 9.27
N LYS A 83 11.73 7.76 10.05
CA LYS A 83 11.97 7.93 11.47
C LYS A 83 13.39 8.41 11.68
N GLU A 84 13.54 9.55 12.30
CA GLU A 84 14.84 10.12 12.64
C GLU A 84 15.38 9.53 13.96
N ALA A 85 16.69 9.65 14.17
CA ALA A 85 17.34 9.14 15.37
C ALA A 85 16.82 9.76 16.69
N ASN A 86 16.23 10.96 16.61
CA ASN A 86 15.58 11.64 17.74
C ASN A 86 14.15 11.15 18.01
N GLY A 87 13.64 10.18 17.22
CA GLY A 87 12.29 9.66 17.32
C GLY A 87 11.23 10.47 16.54
N ALA A 88 11.59 11.58 15.91
CA ALA A 88 10.67 12.32 15.05
C ALA A 88 10.35 11.52 13.78
N GLU A 89 9.10 11.59 13.35
CA GLU A 89 8.63 10.92 12.12
C GLU A 89 8.05 11.96 11.17
N HIS A 90 8.41 11.86 9.90
CA HIS A 90 7.89 12.72 8.85
C HIS A 90 7.66 11.96 7.55
N ASN A 91 6.84 12.54 6.66
CA ASN A 91 6.55 11.95 5.36
C ASN A 91 7.83 11.92 4.51
N ALA A 92 8.22 10.73 4.06
CA ALA A 92 9.36 10.55 3.15
C ALA A 92 9.06 11.14 1.78
N THR A 93 10.02 11.83 1.18
CA THR A 93 9.95 12.23 -0.23
C THR A 93 10.93 11.41 -1.07
N PRO A 94 10.62 11.14 -2.34
CA PRO A 94 11.55 10.44 -3.23
C PRO A 94 12.91 11.13 -3.33
N MET A 95 12.93 12.46 -3.43
CA MET A 95 14.19 13.23 -3.48
C MET A 95 15.03 13.06 -2.22
N GLU A 96 14.42 13.09 -1.05
CA GLU A 96 15.12 12.84 0.21
C GLU A 96 15.72 11.43 0.25
N CYS A 97 14.97 10.42 -0.20
CA CYS A 97 15.46 9.04 -0.28
C CYS A 97 16.66 8.92 -1.23
N ARG A 98 16.67 9.63 -2.37
CA ARG A 98 17.82 9.69 -3.28
C ARG A 98 19.06 10.29 -2.60
N LEU A 99 18.89 11.45 -1.96
CA LEU A 99 20.00 12.17 -1.32
C LEU A 99 20.60 11.41 -0.14
N ARG A 100 19.73 10.82 0.70
CA ARG A 100 20.13 10.09 1.92
C ARG A 100 20.46 8.61 1.66
N LYS A 101 20.40 8.15 0.40
CA LYS A 101 20.62 6.75 0.00
C LYS A 101 19.69 5.78 0.72
N LEU A 102 18.44 6.17 0.93
CA LEU A 102 17.39 5.36 1.55
C LEU A 102 16.54 4.65 0.49
N THR A 103 15.85 3.62 0.91
CA THR A 103 14.80 2.98 0.11
C THR A 103 13.46 3.69 0.39
N TYR A 104 12.75 4.08 -0.66
CA TYR A 104 11.42 4.66 -0.57
C TYR A 104 10.37 3.56 -0.40
N PHE A 105 9.91 3.32 0.82
CA PHE A 105 9.01 2.22 1.17
C PHE A 105 7.90 2.65 2.12
N SER A 106 6.87 1.81 2.22
CA SER A 106 5.81 1.91 3.22
C SER A 106 5.77 0.66 4.08
N PRO A 107 5.45 0.77 5.37
CA PRO A 107 5.23 -0.39 6.22
C PRO A 107 3.93 -1.10 5.85
N VAL A 108 3.97 -2.43 5.86
CA VAL A 108 2.82 -3.31 5.62
C VAL A 108 2.38 -3.92 6.93
N TYR A 109 1.10 -3.82 7.23
CA TYR A 109 0.47 -4.36 8.42
C TYR A 109 -0.58 -5.39 8.03
N LEU A 110 -0.65 -6.47 8.80
CA LEU A 110 -1.66 -7.50 8.68
C LEU A 110 -2.46 -7.58 9.98
N ASP A 111 -3.77 -7.46 9.86
CA ASP A 111 -4.68 -7.64 10.97
C ASP A 111 -5.15 -9.09 10.98
N PHE A 112 -5.13 -9.72 12.16
CA PHE A 112 -5.55 -11.11 12.31
C PHE A 112 -6.19 -11.37 13.68
N LYS A 113 -6.95 -12.45 13.76
CA LYS A 113 -7.55 -12.98 14.99
C LYS A 113 -7.03 -14.38 15.25
N ILE A 114 -6.77 -14.68 16.51
CA ILE A 114 -6.36 -16.02 16.96
C ILE A 114 -7.51 -16.63 17.75
N PHE A 115 -7.90 -17.84 17.36
CA PHE A 115 -8.87 -18.68 18.08
C PHE A 115 -8.12 -19.85 18.70
N ARG A 116 -8.38 -20.15 19.96
CA ARG A 116 -7.77 -21.23 20.72
C ARG A 116 -8.79 -21.86 21.67
N ASP A 117 -8.67 -23.17 21.86
CA ASP A 117 -9.55 -23.93 22.75
C ASP A 117 -9.41 -23.58 24.23
N ASP A 118 -8.24 -23.03 24.62
CA ASP A 118 -7.94 -22.64 26.01
C ASP A 118 -8.43 -21.25 26.40
N LEU A 119 -9.06 -20.51 25.48
CA LEU A 119 -9.65 -19.21 25.75
C LEU A 119 -11.14 -19.33 26.10
N PRO A 120 -11.71 -18.40 26.88
CA PRO A 120 -13.13 -18.37 27.16
C PRO A 120 -13.93 -18.20 25.87
N PRO A 121 -15.02 -19.00 25.67
CA PRO A 121 -15.84 -18.91 24.47
C PRO A 121 -16.46 -17.52 24.32
N SER A 122 -16.46 -17.01 23.10
CA SER A 122 -17.09 -15.74 22.79
C SER A 122 -18.53 -15.92 22.28
N PRO A 123 -19.37 -14.88 22.38
CA PRO A 123 -20.75 -14.96 21.88
C PRO A 123 -20.78 -15.36 20.39
N GLY A 124 -21.36 -16.52 20.09
CA GLY A 124 -21.49 -17.05 18.73
C GLY A 124 -20.36 -17.95 18.22
N SER A 125 -19.39 -18.31 19.07
CA SER A 125 -18.32 -19.27 18.75
C SER A 125 -18.10 -20.23 19.91
N GLU A 126 -17.87 -21.50 19.60
CA GLU A 126 -17.51 -22.53 20.61
C GLU A 126 -16.06 -22.34 21.10
N MET A 127 -15.20 -21.74 20.28
CA MET A 127 -13.81 -21.45 20.62
C MET A 127 -13.67 -20.02 21.14
N GLY A 128 -12.79 -19.85 22.13
CA GLY A 128 -12.37 -18.54 22.59
C GLY A 128 -11.48 -17.83 21.56
N PHE A 129 -11.62 -16.51 21.44
CA PHE A 129 -10.78 -15.74 20.54
C PHE A 129 -9.98 -14.68 21.28
N GLN A 130 -8.79 -14.39 20.76
CA GLN A 130 -8.02 -13.24 21.18
C GLN A 130 -8.48 -12.01 20.39
N GLU A 131 -8.41 -10.84 21.01
CA GLU A 131 -8.70 -9.57 20.37
C GLU A 131 -7.89 -9.40 19.07
N GLU A 132 -8.49 -8.72 18.09
CA GLU A 132 -7.85 -8.46 16.81
C GLU A 132 -6.51 -7.73 17.00
N THR A 133 -5.46 -8.29 16.43
CA THR A 133 -4.10 -7.80 16.57
C THR A 133 -3.57 -7.39 15.21
N SER A 134 -2.89 -6.25 15.17
CA SER A 134 -2.20 -5.75 13.97
C SER A 134 -0.70 -5.94 14.12
N VAL A 135 -0.08 -6.59 13.14
CA VAL A 135 1.37 -6.84 13.12
C VAL A 135 2.01 -6.24 11.88
N HIS A 136 3.15 -5.59 12.07
CA HIS A 136 4.00 -5.16 10.97
C HIS A 136 4.71 -6.38 10.37
N ILE A 137 4.39 -6.72 9.12
CA ILE A 137 4.92 -7.91 8.44
C ILE A 137 6.10 -7.61 7.53
N GLY A 138 6.34 -6.34 7.18
CA GLY A 138 7.45 -5.95 6.34
C GLY A 138 7.29 -4.57 5.73
N ASN A 139 8.23 -4.23 4.85
CA ASN A 139 8.27 -2.96 4.15
C ASN A 139 8.14 -3.20 2.65
N LEU A 140 7.22 -2.51 2.00
CA LEU A 140 6.98 -2.58 0.57
C LEU A 140 7.56 -1.34 -0.12
N PRO A 141 8.48 -1.48 -1.09
CA PRO A 141 8.93 -0.35 -1.91
C PRO A 141 7.75 0.30 -2.64
N ILE A 142 7.68 1.61 -2.61
CA ILE A 142 6.60 2.38 -3.24
C ILE A 142 7.07 2.95 -4.57
N MET A 143 6.31 2.66 -5.61
CA MET A 143 6.55 3.22 -6.94
C MET A 143 6.27 4.71 -6.94
N VAL A 144 7.22 5.51 -7.45
CA VAL A 144 7.09 6.97 -7.55
C VAL A 144 5.87 7.34 -8.40
N ARG A 145 5.07 8.29 -7.94
CA ARG A 145 3.77 8.72 -8.53
C ARG A 145 2.62 7.71 -8.43
N SER A 146 2.80 6.55 -7.78
CA SER A 146 1.69 5.61 -7.53
C SER A 146 0.66 6.18 -6.55
N ALA A 147 -0.45 5.48 -6.37
CA ALA A 147 -1.55 5.89 -5.48
C ALA A 147 -1.11 6.06 -4.00
N ARG A 148 -0.09 5.33 -3.56
CA ARG A 148 0.46 5.43 -2.19
C ARG A 148 1.68 6.34 -2.08
N CYS A 149 2.16 6.89 -3.19
CA CYS A 149 3.27 7.84 -3.20
C CYS A 149 2.86 9.17 -2.55
N ASN A 150 3.74 9.74 -1.72
CA ASN A 150 3.51 11.06 -1.11
C ASN A 150 3.50 12.21 -2.14
N LEU A 151 4.01 11.95 -3.36
CA LEU A 151 3.90 12.89 -4.48
C LEU A 151 2.61 12.73 -5.29
N ASN A 152 1.74 11.77 -4.95
CA ASN A 152 0.45 11.66 -5.63
C ASN A 152 -0.39 12.94 -5.39
N PRO A 153 -1.09 13.48 -6.40
CA PRO A 153 -1.89 14.69 -6.26
C PRO A 153 -2.90 14.65 -5.10
N ASN A 154 -3.42 13.47 -4.79
CA ASN A 154 -4.35 13.27 -3.67
C ASN A 154 -3.70 13.40 -2.28
N HIS A 155 -2.36 13.38 -2.22
CA HIS A 155 -1.59 13.34 -0.98
C HIS A 155 -0.49 14.42 -0.90
N ALA A 156 -0.09 15.00 -2.03
CA ALA A 156 1.00 15.96 -2.09
C ALA A 156 0.69 17.28 -1.36
N ASP A 157 -0.60 17.67 -1.29
CA ASP A 157 -1.07 18.78 -0.48
C ASP A 157 -1.82 18.26 0.74
N GLU A 158 -1.33 18.56 1.94
CA GLU A 158 -1.95 18.12 3.20
C GLU A 158 -3.34 18.75 3.43
N ASN A 159 -3.58 19.91 2.83
CA ASN A 159 -4.81 20.68 3.04
C ASN A 159 -5.90 20.40 2.00
N ARG A 160 -5.55 19.84 0.85
CA ARG A 160 -6.48 19.68 -0.27
C ARG A 160 -6.05 18.57 -1.23
N ARG A 161 -7.02 17.78 -1.68
CA ARG A 161 -6.82 16.91 -2.84
C ARG A 161 -6.76 17.76 -4.11
N LEU A 162 -5.74 17.53 -4.92
CA LEU A 162 -5.52 18.24 -6.17
C LEU A 162 -6.01 17.40 -7.34
N SER A 163 -6.59 18.06 -8.34
CA SER A 163 -7.04 17.44 -9.60
C SER A 163 -6.37 18.11 -10.79
N PRO A 164 -5.03 17.89 -11.00
CA PRO A 164 -4.26 18.62 -12.01
C PRO A 164 -4.71 18.33 -13.45
N GLU A 165 -5.45 17.26 -13.67
CA GLU A 165 -6.00 16.91 -14.99
C GLU A 165 -7.25 17.72 -15.35
N THR A 166 -7.98 18.23 -14.36
CA THR A 166 -9.27 18.91 -14.57
C THR A 166 -9.22 20.40 -14.30
N SER A 167 -8.24 20.89 -13.54
CA SER A 167 -8.11 22.30 -13.13
C SER A 167 -6.71 22.82 -13.41
N THR A 168 -6.64 23.95 -14.12
CA THR A 168 -5.37 24.68 -14.35
C THR A 168 -4.74 25.18 -13.05
N GLU A 169 -5.55 25.65 -12.11
CA GLU A 169 -5.06 26.12 -10.80
C GLU A 169 -4.45 24.98 -9.99
N ASP A 170 -5.09 23.81 -9.98
CA ASP A 170 -4.57 22.62 -9.30
C ASP A 170 -3.29 22.10 -9.98
N SER A 171 -3.21 22.20 -11.31
CA SER A 171 -2.00 21.84 -12.07
C SER A 171 -0.81 22.73 -11.73
N GLU A 172 -1.02 24.05 -11.67
CA GLU A 172 0.03 25.00 -11.27
C GLU A 172 0.45 24.78 -9.82
N ARG A 173 -0.51 24.61 -8.90
CA ARG A 173 -0.24 24.35 -7.49
C ARG A 173 0.53 23.05 -7.31
N TYR A 174 0.14 21.98 -7.99
CA TYR A 174 0.83 20.73 -7.96
C TYR A 174 2.26 20.84 -8.49
N THR A 175 2.47 21.56 -9.59
CA THR A 175 3.79 21.86 -10.13
C THR A 175 4.68 22.62 -9.13
N GLN A 176 4.12 23.59 -8.40
CA GLN A 176 4.84 24.31 -7.35
C GLN A 176 5.20 23.41 -6.17
N LEU A 177 4.30 22.51 -5.76
CA LEU A 177 4.57 21.55 -4.70
C LEU A 177 5.70 20.58 -5.07
N LEU A 178 5.69 20.07 -6.30
CA LEU A 178 6.77 19.21 -6.78
C LEU A 178 8.12 19.91 -6.75
N ARG A 179 8.19 21.16 -7.24
CA ARG A 179 9.42 21.96 -7.17
C ARG A 179 9.86 22.22 -5.72
N LYS A 180 8.91 22.44 -4.80
CA LYS A 180 9.20 22.60 -3.37
C LYS A 180 9.84 21.33 -2.78
N TYR A 181 9.41 20.15 -3.23
CA TYR A 181 9.99 18.87 -2.84
C TYR A 181 11.28 18.50 -3.62
N GLY A 182 11.73 19.37 -4.53
CA GLY A 182 12.92 19.14 -5.35
C GLY A 182 12.70 18.16 -6.51
N GLU A 183 11.45 17.88 -6.86
CA GLU A 183 11.09 16.92 -7.91
C GLU A 183 10.81 17.63 -9.24
N ASP A 184 11.18 16.98 -10.34
CA ASP A 184 10.86 17.47 -11.68
C ASP A 184 9.35 17.28 -11.98
N PRO A 185 8.61 18.35 -12.29
CA PRO A 185 7.22 18.24 -12.69
C PRO A 185 6.99 17.39 -13.96
N LEU A 186 8.00 17.27 -14.81
CA LEU A 186 7.94 16.48 -16.05
C LEU A 186 8.26 15.01 -15.85
N ASP A 187 8.77 14.63 -14.68
CA ASP A 187 9.04 13.22 -14.36
C ASP A 187 7.72 12.44 -14.26
N PRO A 188 7.49 11.43 -15.11
CA PRO A 188 6.25 10.66 -15.11
C PRO A 188 6.16 9.65 -13.93
N GLY A 189 7.26 9.37 -13.21
CA GLY A 189 7.33 8.31 -12.21
C GLY A 189 7.38 6.91 -12.81
N GLY A 190 6.81 5.92 -12.13
CA GLY A 190 6.76 4.53 -12.60
C GLY A 190 8.01 3.72 -12.30
N TYR A 191 8.84 4.15 -11.36
CA TYR A 191 10.05 3.47 -10.91
C TYR A 191 10.13 3.46 -9.38
N PHE A 192 11.06 2.66 -8.86
CA PHE A 192 11.33 2.55 -7.42
C PHE A 192 12.64 3.25 -7.07
N ILE A 193 12.78 3.65 -5.81
CA ILE A 193 14.04 4.14 -5.25
C ILE A 193 14.51 3.14 -4.21
N ILE A 194 15.61 2.47 -4.50
CA ILE A 194 16.22 1.44 -3.64
C ILE A 194 17.64 1.87 -3.28
N ASN A 195 17.89 2.11 -2.01
CA ASN A 195 19.20 2.61 -1.51
C ASN A 195 19.65 3.88 -2.27
N GLY A 196 18.71 4.78 -2.52
CA GLY A 196 18.97 6.02 -3.25
C GLY A 196 19.13 5.89 -4.76
N THR A 197 19.00 4.69 -5.32
CA THR A 197 19.14 4.42 -6.76
C THR A 197 17.78 4.14 -7.38
N GLU A 198 17.49 4.75 -8.53
CA GLU A 198 16.28 4.50 -9.30
C GLU A 198 16.34 3.13 -9.99
N ARG A 199 15.26 2.36 -9.89
CA ARG A 199 15.11 1.01 -10.44
C ARG A 199 13.73 0.87 -11.11
N VAL A 200 13.72 0.30 -12.28
CA VAL A 200 12.50 -0.04 -13.05
C VAL A 200 12.20 -1.52 -12.89
#